data_5fcea838ebcbd06c7ec2e23c942c7949
#
_entry.id   5fcea838ebcbd06c7ec2e23c942c7949
#
_cell.length_a   1.000
_cell.length_b   1.000
_cell.length_c   1.000
_cell.angle_alpha   90.00
_cell.angle_beta   90.00
_cell.angle_gamma   90.00
#
_symmetry.space_group_name_H-M   'P 1'
#
loop_
_entity.id
_entity.type
_entity.pdbx_description
1 polymer ?
#
loop_
_entity_poly.entity_id
_entity_poly.type
_entity_poly.pdbx_seq_one_letter_code
_entity_poly.pdbx_strand_id
1 'polypeptide(L)'
;MNCAANTAFANRQVITHQIREGFATVFGRSAEAMGMELVYDVAHNIAKVERYAEGDLVVHRKGATRAFGPGSLELPEIFRLTGQPVICGGSMETGSYLLVGTDRAVRDSFGSTMHGSGRTMSRAQAKRTFRGEQLQRQMKQQGIVVKAVSMSGLAEEAGLAYKNISEVVESVDRAGITKKVAEMRPIGNIKG
;
A
#
# COMPACT_ATOMS: atom_id res chain seq x y z
N MET A 1 -18.20 -3.29 -12.33
CA MET A 1 -16.97 -3.39 -11.50
C MET A 1 -15.69 -3.41 -12.33
N ASN A 2 -15.58 -4.22 -13.37
CA ASN A 2 -14.35 -4.34 -14.19
C ASN A 2 -13.87 -3.00 -14.78
N CYS A 3 -14.80 -2.15 -15.29
CA CYS A 3 -14.43 -0.82 -15.80
C CYS A 3 -13.76 0.05 -14.72
N ALA A 4 -14.34 0.08 -13.50
CA ALA A 4 -13.76 0.85 -12.39
C ALA A 4 -12.38 0.30 -11.96
N ALA A 5 -12.21 -1.02 -11.92
CA ALA A 5 -10.93 -1.66 -11.63
C ALA A 5 -9.89 -1.34 -12.68
N ASN A 6 -10.25 -1.39 -13.97
CA ASN A 6 -9.36 -1.05 -15.08
C ASN A 6 -8.99 0.44 -15.09
N THR A 7 -9.95 1.33 -14.80
CA THR A 7 -9.66 2.77 -14.64
C THR A 7 -8.68 3.02 -13.50
N ALA A 8 -8.86 2.36 -12.35
CA ALA A 8 -7.95 2.48 -11.22
C ALA A 8 -6.55 1.93 -11.56
N PHE A 9 -6.47 0.81 -12.31
CA PHE A 9 -5.21 0.28 -12.80
C PHE A 9 -4.51 1.27 -13.74
N ALA A 10 -5.23 1.80 -14.75
CA ALA A 10 -4.68 2.79 -15.67
C ALA A 10 -4.20 4.05 -14.94
N ASN A 11 -4.95 4.53 -13.94
CA ASN A 11 -4.54 5.68 -13.12
C ASN A 11 -3.21 5.42 -12.39
N ARG A 12 -3.02 4.22 -11.81
CA ARG A 12 -1.73 3.88 -11.16
C ARG A 12 -0.58 3.83 -12.18
N GLN A 13 -0.83 3.37 -13.41
CA GLN A 13 0.18 3.39 -14.48
C GLN A 13 0.58 4.83 -14.86
N VAL A 14 -0.39 5.74 -14.97
CA VAL A 14 -0.13 7.17 -15.22
C VAL A 14 0.67 7.78 -14.08
N ILE A 15 0.31 7.51 -12.83
CA ILE A 15 1.06 7.98 -11.65
C ILE A 15 2.50 7.46 -11.67
N THR A 16 2.71 6.19 -11.98
CA THR A 16 4.03 5.58 -12.10
C THR A 16 4.86 6.27 -13.19
N HIS A 17 4.26 6.54 -14.34
CA HIS A 17 4.90 7.28 -15.43
C HIS A 17 5.31 8.69 -14.97
N GLN A 18 4.40 9.45 -14.37
CA GLN A 18 4.70 10.81 -13.87
C GLN A 18 5.81 10.83 -12.82
N ILE A 19 5.86 9.83 -11.93
CA ILE A 19 6.94 9.68 -10.96
C ILE A 19 8.27 9.46 -11.69
N ARG A 20 8.32 8.57 -12.67
CA ARG A 20 9.52 8.31 -13.47
C ARG A 20 10.02 9.54 -14.21
N GLU A 21 9.12 10.28 -14.84
CA GLU A 21 9.44 11.55 -15.51
C GLU A 21 9.99 12.61 -14.52
N GLY A 22 9.37 12.72 -13.34
CA GLY A 22 9.86 13.62 -12.29
C GLY A 22 11.27 13.26 -11.83
N PHE A 23 11.54 11.98 -11.61
CA PHE A 23 12.89 11.52 -11.25
C PHE A 23 13.90 11.73 -12.40
N ALA A 24 13.51 11.41 -13.63
CA ALA A 24 14.37 11.63 -14.80
C ALA A 24 14.76 13.11 -14.95
N THR A 25 13.81 14.00 -14.76
CA THR A 25 14.04 15.45 -14.80
C THR A 25 15.03 15.91 -13.72
N VAL A 26 14.86 15.41 -12.48
CA VAL A 26 15.70 15.85 -11.34
C VAL A 26 17.12 15.28 -11.43
N PHE A 27 17.26 14.02 -11.83
CA PHE A 27 18.55 13.32 -11.82
C PHE A 27 19.28 13.33 -13.17
N GLY A 28 18.65 13.82 -14.25
CA GLY A 28 19.23 13.83 -15.60
C GLY A 28 19.50 12.42 -16.16
N ARG A 29 18.73 11.41 -15.71
CA ARG A 29 18.89 10.00 -16.08
C ARG A 29 17.52 9.39 -16.37
N SER A 30 17.46 8.43 -17.32
CA SER A 30 16.20 7.72 -17.57
C SER A 30 15.79 6.83 -16.35
N ALA A 31 14.52 6.52 -16.26
CA ALA A 31 13.99 5.64 -15.21
C ALA A 31 14.66 4.25 -15.24
N GLU A 32 14.93 3.72 -16.41
CA GLU A 32 15.63 2.44 -16.62
C GLU A 32 17.07 2.51 -16.11
N ALA A 33 17.78 3.60 -16.43
CA ALA A 33 19.16 3.81 -15.96
C ALA A 33 19.26 4.00 -14.44
N MET A 34 18.14 4.33 -13.78
CA MET A 34 18.02 4.40 -12.32
C MET A 34 17.45 3.12 -11.69
N GLY A 35 17.12 2.10 -12.48
CA GLY A 35 16.53 0.85 -11.97
C GLY A 35 15.12 1.03 -11.40
N MET A 36 14.34 1.98 -11.91
CA MET A 36 12.98 2.25 -11.43
C MET A 36 11.97 1.27 -12.03
N GLU A 37 12.03 0.03 -11.59
CA GLU A 37 11.15 -1.03 -12.04
C GLU A 37 9.89 -1.11 -11.18
N LEU A 38 8.77 -1.56 -11.79
CA LEU A 38 7.54 -1.86 -11.08
C LEU A 38 7.63 -3.29 -10.51
N VAL A 39 7.75 -3.41 -9.20
CA VAL A 39 7.82 -4.72 -8.54
C VAL A 39 6.49 -5.46 -8.65
N TYR A 40 5.40 -4.82 -8.28
CA TYR A 40 4.05 -5.41 -8.33
C TYR A 40 2.96 -4.33 -8.27
N ASP A 41 1.78 -4.62 -8.82
CA ASP A 41 0.60 -3.77 -8.71
C ASP A 41 -0.54 -4.52 -8.02
N VAL A 42 -1.06 -3.98 -6.92
CA VAL A 42 -2.06 -4.62 -6.07
C VAL A 42 -3.28 -3.71 -5.90
N ALA A 43 -4.47 -4.25 -6.21
CA ALA A 43 -5.73 -3.58 -5.93
C ALA A 43 -6.26 -3.97 -4.54
N HIS A 44 -6.87 -3.00 -3.83
CA HIS A 44 -7.47 -3.18 -2.50
C HIS A 44 -8.98 -2.89 -2.46
N ASN A 45 -9.58 -2.62 -3.61
CA ASN A 45 -11.03 -2.47 -3.81
C ASN A 45 -11.40 -3.21 -5.11
N ILE A 46 -11.67 -4.50 -5.00
CA ILE A 46 -11.92 -5.35 -6.16
C ILE A 46 -12.80 -6.55 -5.78
N ALA A 47 -13.56 -7.06 -6.72
CA ALA A 47 -14.16 -8.39 -6.64
C ALA A 47 -13.67 -9.23 -7.83
N LYS A 48 -13.26 -10.45 -7.55
CA LYS A 48 -12.80 -11.43 -8.56
C LYS A 48 -13.43 -12.78 -8.29
N VAL A 49 -13.69 -13.51 -9.36
CA VAL A 49 -13.94 -14.96 -9.27
C VAL A 49 -12.59 -15.63 -9.07
N GLU A 50 -12.45 -16.39 -8.02
CA GLU A 50 -11.22 -17.10 -7.64
C GLU A 50 -11.57 -18.55 -7.27
N ARG A 51 -10.68 -19.49 -7.60
CA ARG A 51 -10.87 -20.91 -7.35
C ARG A 51 -10.32 -21.29 -5.99
N TYR A 52 -11.18 -21.92 -5.16
CA TYR A 52 -10.85 -22.47 -3.86
C TYR A 52 -11.32 -23.94 -3.76
N ALA A 53 -11.07 -24.59 -2.64
CA ALA A 53 -11.49 -25.97 -2.41
C ALA A 53 -13.03 -26.13 -2.49
N GLU A 54 -13.76 -25.12 -2.06
CA GLU A 54 -15.22 -25.05 -2.06
C GLU A 54 -15.81 -24.77 -3.46
N GLY A 55 -14.96 -24.44 -4.44
CA GLY A 55 -15.38 -24.10 -5.81
C GLY A 55 -14.99 -22.70 -6.24
N ASP A 56 -15.70 -22.16 -7.23
CA ASP A 56 -15.48 -20.79 -7.72
C ASP A 56 -16.23 -19.79 -6.81
N LEU A 57 -15.50 -18.94 -6.15
CA LEU A 57 -16.03 -17.94 -5.23
C LEU A 57 -15.82 -16.51 -5.77
N VAL A 58 -16.78 -15.62 -5.50
CA VAL A 58 -16.61 -14.19 -5.76
C VAL A 58 -16.00 -13.55 -4.52
N VAL A 59 -14.69 -13.33 -4.54
CA VAL A 59 -13.96 -12.74 -3.41
C VAL A 59 -13.97 -11.22 -3.51
N HIS A 60 -14.64 -10.57 -2.57
CA HIS A 60 -14.69 -9.12 -2.44
C HIS A 60 -13.60 -8.63 -1.48
N ARG A 61 -12.70 -7.78 -1.98
CA ARG A 61 -11.70 -7.12 -1.15
C ARG A 61 -11.97 -5.62 -1.11
N LYS A 62 -12.16 -5.10 0.09
CA LYS A 62 -12.29 -3.66 0.36
C LYS A 62 -11.50 -3.31 1.60
N GLY A 63 -10.46 -2.50 1.41
CA GLY A 63 -9.49 -2.28 2.48
C GLY A 63 -8.65 -3.52 2.82
N ALA A 64 -8.69 -4.51 1.93
CA ALA A 64 -7.87 -5.70 1.95
C ALA A 64 -7.29 -5.92 0.57
N THR A 65 -6.14 -6.57 0.48
CA THR A 65 -5.48 -6.88 -0.77
C THR A 65 -5.23 -8.38 -0.91
N ARG A 66 -5.01 -8.85 -2.13
CA ARG A 66 -4.66 -10.24 -2.41
C ARG A 66 -3.25 -10.53 -1.91
N ALA A 67 -3.05 -11.71 -1.31
CA ALA A 67 -1.79 -12.16 -0.75
C ALA A 67 -1.61 -13.68 -0.95
N PHE A 68 -1.49 -14.11 -2.19
CA PHE A 68 -1.30 -15.52 -2.52
C PHE A 68 0.10 -15.99 -2.12
N GLY A 69 0.18 -17.20 -1.60
CA GLY A 69 1.41 -17.85 -1.20
C GLY A 69 2.21 -18.39 -2.38
N PRO A 70 3.40 -18.97 -2.09
CA PRO A 70 4.21 -19.69 -3.07
C PRO A 70 3.42 -20.79 -3.78
N GLY A 71 3.81 -21.12 -5.01
CA GLY A 71 3.15 -22.16 -5.81
C GLY A 71 1.86 -21.73 -6.51
N SER A 72 1.29 -20.57 -6.20
CA SER A 72 0.06 -20.11 -6.85
C SER A 72 0.30 -19.81 -8.34
N LEU A 73 -0.49 -20.44 -9.20
CA LEU A 73 -0.47 -20.23 -10.66
C LEU A 73 -1.05 -18.85 -11.06
N GLU A 74 -1.77 -18.20 -10.17
CA GLU A 74 -2.27 -16.83 -10.33
C GLU A 74 -1.16 -15.77 -10.25
N LEU A 75 0.04 -16.16 -9.82
CA LEU A 75 1.18 -15.26 -9.72
C LEU A 75 2.05 -15.29 -10.99
N PRO A 76 2.61 -14.13 -11.38
CA PRO A 76 3.72 -14.10 -12.33
C PRO A 76 4.82 -15.06 -11.92
N GLU A 77 5.49 -15.68 -12.89
CA GLU A 77 6.47 -16.73 -12.66
C GLU A 77 7.57 -16.33 -11.67
N ILE A 78 8.04 -15.09 -11.77
CA ILE A 78 9.07 -14.53 -10.86
C ILE A 78 8.67 -14.57 -9.37
N PHE A 79 7.37 -14.59 -9.06
CA PHE A 79 6.87 -14.60 -7.68
C PHE A 79 6.32 -15.95 -7.23
N ARG A 80 6.32 -16.97 -8.08
CA ARG A 80 5.78 -18.30 -7.74
C ARG A 80 6.55 -19.01 -6.64
N LEU A 81 7.85 -18.73 -6.51
CA LEU A 81 8.67 -19.33 -5.45
C LEU A 81 8.58 -18.55 -4.12
N THR A 82 8.30 -17.27 -4.16
CA THR A 82 8.35 -16.39 -2.98
C THR A 82 6.98 -16.05 -2.42
N GLY A 83 5.94 -16.12 -3.24
CA GLY A 83 4.61 -15.59 -2.93
C GLY A 83 4.41 -14.16 -3.42
N GLN A 84 3.19 -13.66 -3.32
CA GLN A 84 2.78 -12.36 -3.82
C GLN A 84 3.34 -11.22 -2.98
N PRO A 85 4.05 -10.24 -3.59
CA PRO A 85 4.42 -9.01 -2.91
C PRO A 85 3.16 -8.21 -2.51
N VAL A 86 3.16 -7.71 -1.29
CA VAL A 86 2.07 -6.89 -0.72
C VAL A 86 2.67 -5.67 -0.05
N ILE A 87 2.19 -4.48 -0.40
CA ILE A 87 2.53 -3.26 0.32
C ILE A 87 1.46 -2.99 1.38
N CYS A 88 1.89 -2.75 2.62
CA CYS A 88 1.04 -2.32 3.71
C CYS A 88 1.42 -0.90 4.12
N GLY A 89 0.55 0.07 3.81
CA GLY A 89 0.77 1.48 4.10
C GLY A 89 0.44 1.84 5.55
N GLY A 90 1.34 2.56 6.19
CA GLY A 90 1.07 3.26 7.43
C GLY A 90 0.58 4.69 7.17
N SER A 91 0.99 5.61 8.03
CA SER A 91 0.78 7.04 7.84
C SER A 91 1.96 7.69 7.12
N MET A 92 1.85 8.98 6.83
CA MET A 92 2.96 9.78 6.29
C MET A 92 4.16 9.85 7.23
N GLU A 93 3.97 9.62 8.52
CA GLU A 93 4.99 9.74 9.58
C GLU A 93 5.61 8.38 9.94
N THR A 94 4.85 7.28 9.81
CA THR A 94 5.27 5.97 10.33
C THR A 94 5.84 5.03 9.28
N GLY A 95 5.63 5.31 8.01
CA GLY A 95 6.17 4.49 6.91
C GLY A 95 5.24 3.37 6.46
N SER A 96 5.83 2.36 5.84
CA SER A 96 5.12 1.25 5.20
C SER A 96 5.94 -0.04 5.33
N TYR A 97 5.30 -1.18 5.08
CA TYR A 97 5.97 -2.48 5.03
C TYR A 97 5.77 -3.15 3.67
N LEU A 98 6.83 -3.76 3.16
CA LEU A 98 6.73 -4.78 2.14
C LEU A 98 6.57 -6.12 2.82
N LEU A 99 5.53 -6.83 2.44
CA LEU A 99 5.18 -8.16 2.93
C LEU A 99 5.13 -9.13 1.76
N VAL A 100 5.04 -10.42 2.05
CA VAL A 100 4.80 -11.46 1.06
C VAL A 100 3.67 -12.38 1.54
N GLY A 101 2.79 -12.79 0.63
CA GLY A 101 1.70 -13.71 0.90
C GLY A 101 2.18 -15.12 1.22
N THR A 102 1.37 -15.89 1.95
CA THR A 102 1.66 -17.27 2.35
C THR A 102 0.52 -18.21 1.94
N ASP A 103 0.78 -19.51 1.96
CA ASP A 103 -0.26 -20.53 1.73
C ASP A 103 -1.35 -20.48 2.81
N ARG A 104 -0.98 -20.03 4.02
CA ARG A 104 -1.93 -19.85 5.10
C ARG A 104 -2.95 -18.75 4.80
N ALA A 105 -2.55 -17.68 4.10
CA ALA A 105 -3.50 -16.67 3.65
C ALA A 105 -4.60 -17.24 2.76
N VAL A 106 -4.25 -18.15 1.84
CA VAL A 106 -5.25 -18.80 0.97
C VAL A 106 -6.25 -19.59 1.78
N ARG A 107 -5.79 -20.35 2.76
CA ARG A 107 -6.62 -21.22 3.61
C ARG A 107 -7.46 -20.45 4.62
N ASP A 108 -6.87 -19.47 5.30
CA ASP A 108 -7.47 -18.85 6.50
C ASP A 108 -8.15 -17.51 6.20
N SER A 109 -7.84 -16.87 5.05
CA SER A 109 -8.36 -15.54 4.68
C SER A 109 -8.68 -15.36 3.19
N PHE A 110 -8.94 -16.44 2.48
CA PHE A 110 -9.20 -16.41 1.02
C PHE A 110 -8.11 -15.64 0.27
N GLY A 111 -6.84 -15.95 0.53
CA GLY A 111 -5.70 -15.30 -0.10
C GLY A 111 -5.68 -13.78 0.09
N SER A 112 -6.09 -13.31 1.26
CA SER A 112 -6.24 -11.87 1.53
C SER A 112 -5.44 -11.44 2.75
N THR A 113 -4.98 -10.17 2.75
CA THR A 113 -4.38 -9.49 3.90
C THR A 113 -4.79 -8.02 3.94
N MET A 114 -4.43 -7.30 4.99
CA MET A 114 -4.68 -5.87 5.08
C MET A 114 -3.90 -5.09 4.00
N HIS A 115 -4.42 -3.94 3.58
CA HIS A 115 -3.75 -3.02 2.66
C HIS A 115 -3.01 -1.87 3.36
N GLY A 116 -3.23 -1.68 4.65
CA GLY A 116 -2.67 -0.59 5.45
C GLY A 116 -3.05 -0.71 6.91
N SER A 117 -2.56 0.22 7.73
CA SER A 117 -2.78 0.23 9.19
C SER A 117 -4.26 0.43 9.58
N GLY A 118 -5.05 1.03 8.71
CA GLY A 118 -6.42 1.44 9.04
C GLY A 118 -6.45 2.68 9.96
N ARG A 119 -7.60 3.34 10.00
CA ARG A 119 -7.78 4.59 10.75
C ARG A 119 -8.37 4.33 12.13
N THR A 120 -7.99 5.17 13.09
CA THR A 120 -8.59 5.24 14.45
C THR A 120 -9.68 6.31 14.52
N MET A 121 -9.69 7.28 13.59
CA MET A 121 -10.68 8.36 13.55
C MET A 121 -11.06 8.70 12.10
N SER A 122 -12.23 9.34 11.94
CA SER A 122 -12.70 9.80 10.63
C SER A 122 -11.86 10.97 10.10
N ARG A 123 -11.88 11.17 8.76
CA ARG A 123 -11.21 12.33 8.14
C ARG A 123 -11.72 13.66 8.70
N ALA A 124 -13.04 13.80 8.88
CA ALA A 124 -13.63 14.99 9.46
C ALA A 124 -13.17 15.26 10.90
N GLN A 125 -13.04 14.21 11.71
CA GLN A 125 -12.48 14.33 13.06
C GLN A 125 -11.02 14.74 13.03
N ALA A 126 -10.19 14.12 12.17
CA ALA A 126 -8.78 14.46 12.02
C ALA A 126 -8.59 15.95 11.64
N LYS A 127 -9.37 16.47 10.66
CA LYS A 127 -9.35 17.90 10.30
C LYS A 127 -9.68 18.85 11.46
N ARG A 128 -10.55 18.44 12.38
CA ARG A 128 -10.87 19.23 13.58
C ARG A 128 -9.79 19.14 14.66
N THR A 129 -9.09 18.01 14.73
CA THR A 129 -8.11 17.71 15.77
C THR A 129 -6.72 18.23 15.44
N PHE A 130 -6.31 18.13 14.17
CA PHE A 130 -4.94 18.44 13.72
C PHE A 130 -4.89 19.69 12.85
N ARG A 131 -3.70 20.34 12.84
CA ARG A 131 -3.39 21.47 11.98
C ARG A 131 -2.33 21.05 10.97
N GLY A 132 -2.61 21.22 9.67
CA GLY A 132 -1.72 20.78 8.59
C GLY A 132 -0.35 21.46 8.63
N GLU A 133 -0.31 22.77 8.95
CA GLU A 133 0.93 23.53 9.06
C GLU A 133 1.83 23.06 10.21
N GLN A 134 1.20 22.65 11.33
CA GLN A 134 1.94 22.08 12.46
C GLN A 134 2.51 20.72 12.09
N LEU A 135 1.69 19.87 11.48
CA LEU A 135 2.09 18.55 11.01
C LEU A 135 3.24 18.63 10.01
N GLN A 136 3.15 19.54 9.02
CA GLN A 136 4.23 19.77 8.04
C GLN A 136 5.55 20.17 8.72
N ARG A 137 5.48 21.06 9.72
CA ARG A 137 6.69 21.49 10.47
C ARG A 137 7.29 20.34 11.27
N GLN A 138 6.45 19.53 11.95
CA GLN A 138 6.91 18.38 12.72
C GLN A 138 7.59 17.34 11.81
N MET A 139 6.98 17.02 10.67
CA MET A 139 7.55 16.07 9.70
C MET A 139 8.88 16.59 9.15
N LYS A 140 8.97 17.89 8.83
CA LYS A 140 10.23 18.51 8.39
C LYS A 140 11.35 18.38 9.43
N GLN A 141 11.03 18.54 10.72
CA GLN A 141 12.00 18.34 11.81
C GLN A 141 12.48 16.88 11.89
N GLN A 142 11.66 15.93 11.47
CA GLN A 142 12.01 14.51 11.37
C GLN A 142 12.72 14.13 10.06
N GLY A 143 13.03 15.13 9.20
CA GLY A 143 13.65 14.89 7.90
C GLY A 143 12.70 14.43 6.80
N ILE A 144 11.38 14.51 7.02
CA ILE A 144 10.37 14.10 6.04
C ILE A 144 9.88 15.32 5.27
N VAL A 145 10.13 15.36 3.97
CA VAL A 145 9.63 16.42 3.09
C VAL A 145 8.18 16.17 2.72
N VAL A 146 7.31 17.18 2.90
CA VAL A 146 5.89 17.07 2.57
C VAL A 146 5.49 18.16 1.59
N LYS A 147 4.89 17.77 0.48
CA LYS A 147 4.19 18.62 -0.48
C LYS A 147 2.71 18.22 -0.50
N ALA A 148 1.83 19.17 -0.23
CA ALA A 148 0.38 18.95 -0.23
C ALA A 148 -0.33 20.08 -0.97
N VAL A 149 -1.42 19.76 -1.65
CA VAL A 149 -2.27 20.74 -2.35
C VAL A 149 -2.98 21.65 -1.34
N SER A 150 -3.36 21.09 -0.16
CA SER A 150 -4.01 21.87 0.89
C SER A 150 -3.55 21.43 2.29
N MET A 151 -3.50 22.38 3.22
CA MET A 151 -3.21 22.09 4.63
C MET A 151 -4.35 21.30 5.30
N SER A 152 -5.59 21.52 4.87
CA SER A 152 -6.74 20.75 5.33
C SER A 152 -6.64 19.28 4.92
N GLY A 153 -6.23 19.00 3.67
CA GLY A 153 -5.96 17.63 3.19
C GLY A 153 -4.81 16.98 3.94
N LEU A 154 -3.79 17.76 4.31
CA LEU A 154 -2.68 17.25 5.13
C LEU A 154 -3.14 16.88 6.54
N ALA A 155 -4.01 17.70 7.16
CA ALA A 155 -4.52 17.45 8.51
C ALA A 155 -5.34 16.15 8.61
N GLU A 156 -6.10 15.78 7.56
CA GLU A 156 -6.85 14.50 7.57
C GLU A 156 -5.93 13.27 7.58
N GLU A 157 -4.69 13.41 7.17
CA GLU A 157 -3.71 12.32 7.03
C GLU A 157 -2.69 12.29 8.18
N ALA A 158 -2.96 13.01 9.30
CA ALA A 158 -2.09 12.99 10.49
C ALA A 158 -1.85 11.57 11.00
N GLY A 159 -0.63 11.27 11.43
CA GLY A 159 -0.21 9.94 11.86
C GLY A 159 -1.07 9.36 12.98
N LEU A 160 -1.45 10.18 13.95
CA LEU A 160 -2.33 9.80 15.07
C LEU A 160 -3.77 9.46 14.65
N ALA A 161 -4.17 9.75 13.40
CA ALA A 161 -5.44 9.31 12.85
C ALA A 161 -5.46 7.84 12.40
N TYR A 162 -4.32 7.17 12.50
CA TYR A 162 -4.11 5.79 12.07
C TYR A 162 -3.69 4.88 13.21
N LYS A 163 -3.96 3.58 13.08
CA LYS A 163 -3.40 2.56 13.97
C LYS A 163 -1.89 2.46 13.77
N ASN A 164 -1.20 1.95 14.77
CA ASN A 164 0.22 1.68 14.68
C ASN A 164 0.48 0.59 13.62
N ILE A 165 1.20 0.94 12.56
CA ILE A 165 1.46 0.03 11.43
C ILE A 165 2.27 -1.19 11.87
N SER A 166 3.23 -1.04 12.76
CA SER A 166 4.07 -2.14 13.21
C SER A 166 3.26 -3.18 13.99
N GLU A 167 2.31 -2.76 14.84
CA GLU A 167 1.41 -3.68 15.56
C GLU A 167 0.47 -4.42 14.59
N VAL A 168 -0.05 -3.73 13.58
CA VAL A 168 -0.93 -4.33 12.56
C VAL A 168 -0.16 -5.36 11.74
N VAL A 169 1.05 -5.03 11.31
CA VAL A 169 1.93 -5.94 10.55
C VAL A 169 2.35 -7.14 11.41
N GLU A 170 2.72 -6.91 12.67
CA GLU A 170 3.06 -7.99 13.60
C GLU A 170 1.89 -8.98 13.79
N SER A 171 0.66 -8.47 13.86
CA SER A 171 -0.53 -9.31 14.03
C SER A 171 -0.72 -10.29 12.86
N VAL A 172 -0.57 -9.84 11.61
CA VAL A 172 -0.73 -10.72 10.43
C VAL A 172 0.49 -11.62 10.20
N ASP A 173 1.68 -11.18 10.59
CA ASP A 173 2.89 -12.01 10.54
C ASP A 173 2.82 -13.17 11.56
N ARG A 174 2.39 -12.90 12.79
CA ARG A 174 2.13 -13.92 13.83
C ARG A 174 1.00 -14.87 13.44
N ALA A 175 -0.06 -14.34 12.83
CA ALA A 175 -1.12 -15.16 12.27
C ALA A 175 -0.65 -16.04 11.11
N GLY A 176 0.53 -15.77 10.55
CA GLY A 176 1.08 -16.50 9.39
C GLY A 176 0.39 -16.18 8.07
N ILE A 177 -0.42 -15.12 8.01
CA ILE A 177 -1.10 -14.67 6.78
C ILE A 177 -0.10 -14.07 5.79
N THR A 178 0.84 -13.29 6.29
CA THR A 178 1.95 -12.73 5.51
C THR A 178 3.26 -12.82 6.27
N LYS A 179 4.37 -12.66 5.56
CA LYS A 179 5.70 -12.51 6.15
C LYS A 179 6.25 -11.12 5.88
N LYS A 180 6.92 -10.55 6.86
CA LYS A 180 7.66 -9.27 6.72
C LYS A 180 8.87 -9.48 5.83
N VAL A 181 9.05 -8.57 4.86
CA VAL A 181 10.21 -8.53 3.97
C VAL A 181 11.07 -7.31 4.28
N ALA A 182 10.47 -6.12 4.31
CA ALA A 182 11.17 -4.87 4.57
C ALA A 182 10.26 -3.83 5.24
N GLU A 183 10.84 -3.03 6.10
CA GLU A 183 10.28 -1.80 6.62
C GLU A 183 10.81 -0.63 5.80
N MET A 184 9.92 0.27 5.38
CA MET A 184 10.24 1.45 4.59
C MET A 184 9.91 2.70 5.38
N ARG A 185 10.89 3.57 5.60
CA ARG A 185 10.70 4.85 6.28
C ARG A 185 10.47 5.98 5.27
N PRO A 186 9.54 6.88 5.53
CA PRO A 186 9.28 7.99 4.63
C PRO A 186 10.42 9.01 4.70
N ILE A 187 10.88 9.46 3.53
CA ILE A 187 11.76 10.61 3.37
C ILE A 187 11.04 11.78 2.70
N GLY A 188 9.89 11.50 2.09
CA GLY A 188 9.05 12.50 1.48
C GLY A 188 7.65 11.97 1.19
N ASN A 189 6.68 12.87 1.16
CA ASN A 189 5.30 12.59 0.82
C ASN A 189 4.73 13.68 -0.10
N ILE A 190 3.98 13.24 -1.10
CA ILE A 190 3.23 14.10 -1.98
C ILE A 190 1.74 13.77 -1.79
N LYS A 191 0.94 14.78 -1.48
CA LYS A 191 -0.50 14.66 -1.27
C LYS A 191 -1.27 15.56 -2.22
N GLY A 192 -2.22 14.94 -2.96
CA GLY A 192 -3.18 15.63 -3.81
C GLY A 192 -4.43 16.10 -3.06
#